data_0719dc0cd947e03a81e8a99a74cfdbf1
#
_entry.id   0719dc0cd947e03a81e8a99a74cfdbf1
#
_cell.length_a   1.000
_cell.length_b   1.000
_cell.length_c   1.000
_cell.angle_alpha   90.00
_cell.angle_beta   90.00
_cell.angle_gamma   90.00
#
_symmetry.space_group_name_H-M   'P 1'
#
loop_
_entity.id
_entity.type
_entity.pdbx_description
1 polymer ?
#
loop_
_entity_poly.entity_id
_entity_poly.type
_entity_poly.pdbx_seq_one_letter_code
_entity_poly.pdbx_strand_id
1 'polypeptide(L)'
;MSGLRRAAVTGMLAVLVGTAAGGGTAAGAAEGAVRTATTSATLQRATQALVDALAGRERALWEHYSDPSLTYVTEDNEVKSRAQLLDEMKPLPAGSSGWIVVEEFRCTDFGGFAVTTYIMDEHETIEGHELHARYRGSDTWRATAEGWRLVAAQVYAIPLDPPRGGAAAALADYAGTYSLSAITRQTIRQDGDHLVAERPGRAPQLLLPESGDVFFTPGHPRSRRIFLRSADGRVAGFADRREGTDLKWTRAPADATAPQARGRHSSGALAAEDPGLSSEGSAFLGREQVHGARRTLEREQ
;
A
#
# COMPACT_ATOMS: atom_id res chain seq x y z
N MET A 1 13.94 -40.40 11.20
CA MET A 1 12.86 -41.10 11.91
C MET A 1 12.11 -40.09 12.76
N SER A 2 10.80 -40.10 12.72
CA SER A 2 9.82 -39.25 13.43
C SER A 2 9.47 -37.98 12.61
N GLY A 3 8.31 -37.76 12.07
CA GLY A 3 6.95 -38.24 12.32
C GLY A 3 6.09 -36.98 12.33
N LEU A 4 5.68 -36.47 11.13
CA LEU A 4 4.74 -35.36 10.99
C LEU A 4 3.33 -35.85 11.40
N ARG A 5 2.76 -35.29 12.44
CA ARG A 5 1.36 -35.46 12.80
C ARG A 5 0.50 -34.44 12.04
N ARG A 6 -0.31 -34.94 11.12
CA ARG A 6 -1.44 -34.21 10.51
C ARG A 6 -2.56 -34.14 11.54
N ALA A 7 -2.99 -32.94 11.89
CA ALA A 7 -4.22 -32.71 12.63
C ALA A 7 -5.38 -32.60 11.64
N ALA A 8 -6.28 -33.58 11.64
CA ALA A 8 -7.55 -33.52 10.95
C ALA A 8 -8.53 -32.71 11.82
N VAL A 9 -9.04 -31.61 11.28
CA VAL A 9 -10.16 -30.87 11.88
C VAL A 9 -11.44 -31.43 11.29
N THR A 10 -12.12 -32.26 12.08
CA THR A 10 -13.48 -32.76 11.78
C THR A 10 -14.47 -31.72 12.31
N GLY A 11 -15.02 -30.91 11.41
CA GLY A 11 -16.11 -29.98 11.71
C GLY A 11 -17.47 -30.72 11.72
N MET A 12 -18.08 -30.78 12.85
CA MET A 12 -19.39 -31.39 13.12
C MET A 12 -20.52 -30.49 12.58
N LEU A 13 -21.25 -30.98 11.60
CA LEU A 13 -22.41 -30.31 11.01
C LEU A 13 -23.62 -30.51 11.93
N ALA A 14 -24.03 -29.51 12.69
CA ALA A 14 -25.28 -29.52 13.42
C ALA A 14 -26.45 -29.16 12.50
N VAL A 15 -27.31 -30.12 12.18
CA VAL A 15 -28.55 -29.88 11.46
C VAL A 15 -29.60 -29.41 12.46
N LEU A 16 -29.96 -28.15 12.42
CA LEU A 16 -31.15 -27.60 13.08
C LEU A 16 -32.31 -27.63 12.08
N VAL A 17 -33.24 -28.54 12.30
CA VAL A 17 -34.54 -28.56 11.62
C VAL A 17 -35.46 -27.59 12.35
N GLY A 18 -35.68 -26.43 11.77
CA GLY A 18 -36.69 -25.46 12.19
C GLY A 18 -37.65 -25.21 11.03
N THR A 19 -38.90 -25.56 11.23
CA THR A 19 -40.02 -25.42 10.30
C THR A 19 -40.46 -23.96 10.14
N ALA A 20 -40.62 -23.52 8.90
CA ALA A 20 -41.71 -22.75 8.34
C ALA A 20 -41.48 -21.35 7.79
N ALA A 21 -41.96 -21.17 6.60
CA ALA A 21 -42.44 -19.96 5.91
C ALA A 21 -41.39 -18.81 5.71
N GLY A 22 -40.58 -18.96 4.70
CA GLY A 22 -39.61 -17.96 4.22
C GLY A 22 -38.54 -18.52 3.28
N GLY A 23 -38.81 -19.63 2.61
CA GLY A 23 -37.79 -20.48 1.95
C GLY A 23 -37.09 -19.92 0.71
N GLY A 24 -37.45 -18.73 0.21
CA GLY A 24 -36.80 -18.17 -1.00
C GLY A 24 -35.48 -17.42 -0.77
N THR A 25 -35.33 -16.74 0.36
CA THR A 25 -34.17 -15.88 0.63
C THR A 25 -32.95 -16.65 1.13
N ALA A 26 -33.14 -17.69 1.93
CA ALA A 26 -32.05 -18.52 2.48
C ALA A 26 -31.41 -19.44 1.42
N ALA A 27 -32.21 -20.04 0.53
CA ALA A 27 -31.70 -20.87 -0.56
C ALA A 27 -30.90 -20.05 -1.57
N GLY A 28 -31.38 -18.88 -1.98
CA GLY A 28 -30.65 -17.99 -2.88
C GLY A 28 -29.33 -17.47 -2.30
N ALA A 29 -29.29 -17.18 -0.99
CA ALA A 29 -28.07 -16.78 -0.30
C ALA A 29 -27.06 -17.94 -0.25
N ALA A 30 -27.50 -19.17 0.00
CA ALA A 30 -26.64 -20.35 0.02
C ALA A 30 -26.04 -20.63 -1.37
N GLU A 31 -26.88 -20.61 -2.42
CA GLU A 31 -26.39 -20.77 -3.81
C GLU A 31 -25.43 -19.70 -4.21
N GLY A 32 -25.67 -18.41 -3.86
CA GLY A 32 -24.75 -17.31 -4.07
C GLY A 32 -23.41 -17.53 -3.39
N ALA A 33 -23.42 -17.96 -2.14
CA ALA A 33 -22.20 -18.25 -1.38
C ALA A 33 -21.39 -19.40 -2.00
N VAL A 34 -22.06 -20.50 -2.41
CA VAL A 34 -21.40 -21.63 -3.08
C VAL A 34 -20.78 -21.20 -4.42
N ARG A 35 -21.51 -20.43 -5.23
CA ARG A 35 -20.99 -19.91 -6.49
C ARG A 35 -19.75 -19.05 -6.27
N THR A 36 -19.81 -18.09 -5.35
CA THR A 36 -18.67 -17.21 -5.02
C THR A 36 -17.46 -18.02 -4.56
N ALA A 37 -17.64 -19.02 -3.71
CA ALA A 37 -16.56 -19.89 -3.26
C ALA A 37 -15.93 -20.68 -4.43
N THR A 38 -16.75 -21.19 -5.36
CA THR A 38 -16.28 -21.90 -6.56
C THR A 38 -15.52 -20.96 -7.50
N THR A 39 -16.04 -19.77 -7.76
CA THR A 39 -15.36 -18.73 -8.56
C THR A 39 -14.03 -18.36 -7.94
N SER A 40 -14.01 -18.10 -6.64
CA SER A 40 -12.78 -17.73 -5.91
C SER A 40 -11.70 -18.80 -6.05
N ALA A 41 -12.04 -20.08 -5.81
CA ALA A 41 -11.07 -21.17 -5.95
C ALA A 41 -10.58 -21.36 -7.40
N THR A 42 -11.44 -21.11 -8.38
CA THR A 42 -11.07 -21.20 -9.79
C THR A 42 -10.13 -20.08 -10.19
N LEU A 43 -10.46 -18.83 -9.81
CA LEU A 43 -9.62 -17.67 -10.14
C LEU A 43 -8.31 -17.67 -9.38
N GLN A 44 -8.27 -18.16 -8.14
CA GLN A 44 -7.00 -18.32 -7.41
C GLN A 44 -6.05 -19.26 -8.14
N ARG A 45 -6.54 -20.40 -8.64
CA ARG A 45 -5.72 -21.31 -9.45
C ARG A 45 -5.28 -20.70 -10.77
N ALA A 46 -6.17 -19.96 -11.44
CA ALA A 46 -5.84 -19.27 -12.70
C ALA A 46 -4.79 -18.18 -12.46
N THR A 47 -4.93 -17.40 -11.40
CA THR A 47 -3.94 -16.37 -11.02
C THR A 47 -2.57 -17.00 -10.71
N GLN A 48 -2.54 -18.10 -9.91
CA GLN A 48 -1.27 -18.78 -9.64
C GLN A 48 -0.65 -19.32 -10.94
N ALA A 49 -1.43 -19.94 -11.82
CA ALA A 49 -0.93 -20.42 -13.12
C ALA A 49 -0.36 -19.29 -13.99
N LEU A 50 -1.00 -18.11 -13.98
CA LEU A 50 -0.50 -16.95 -14.73
C LEU A 50 0.83 -16.41 -14.15
N VAL A 51 0.97 -16.33 -12.83
CA VAL A 51 2.23 -15.87 -12.22
C VAL A 51 3.34 -16.92 -12.36
N ASP A 52 3.04 -18.21 -12.27
CA ASP A 52 3.98 -19.29 -12.58
C ASP A 52 4.46 -19.19 -14.03
N ALA A 53 3.53 -18.89 -14.95
CA ALA A 53 3.83 -18.68 -16.37
C ALA A 53 4.69 -17.43 -16.62
N LEU A 54 4.59 -16.39 -15.79
CA LEU A 54 5.51 -15.25 -15.86
C LEU A 54 6.93 -15.67 -15.50
N ALA A 55 7.11 -16.38 -14.40
CA ALA A 55 8.42 -16.90 -13.98
C ALA A 55 8.98 -17.92 -14.99
N GLY A 56 8.13 -18.84 -15.49
CA GLY A 56 8.46 -19.84 -16.49
C GLY A 56 8.50 -19.33 -17.93
N ARG A 57 8.05 -18.11 -18.20
CA ARG A 57 7.85 -17.52 -19.53
C ARG A 57 6.95 -18.39 -20.45
N GLU A 58 5.89 -18.95 -19.90
CA GLU A 58 4.94 -19.82 -20.61
C GLU A 58 3.85 -18.98 -21.27
N ARG A 59 4.17 -18.44 -22.44
CA ARG A 59 3.28 -17.58 -23.25
C ARG A 59 1.89 -18.19 -23.49
N ALA A 60 1.79 -19.49 -23.70
CA ALA A 60 0.52 -20.17 -24.04
C ALA A 60 -0.53 -20.05 -22.90
N LEU A 61 -0.12 -20.06 -21.63
CA LEU A 61 -1.04 -19.85 -20.51
C LEU A 61 -1.60 -18.42 -20.49
N TRP A 62 -0.77 -17.44 -20.76
CA TRP A 62 -1.21 -16.05 -20.90
C TRP A 62 -2.13 -15.86 -22.08
N GLU A 63 -1.87 -16.50 -23.23
CA GLU A 63 -2.76 -16.49 -24.39
C GLU A 63 -4.12 -17.11 -24.09
N HIS A 64 -4.13 -18.19 -23.28
CA HIS A 64 -5.35 -18.86 -22.87
C HIS A 64 -6.19 -18.01 -21.91
N TYR A 65 -5.61 -17.46 -20.87
CA TYR A 65 -6.38 -16.76 -19.83
C TYR A 65 -6.66 -15.29 -20.14
N SER A 66 -5.88 -14.64 -20.98
CA SER A 66 -6.08 -13.21 -21.28
C SER A 66 -7.11 -12.99 -22.38
N ASP A 67 -7.96 -11.98 -22.17
CA ASP A 67 -8.88 -11.47 -23.19
C ASP A 67 -8.11 -10.73 -24.29
N PRO A 68 -8.53 -10.75 -25.56
CA PRO A 68 -7.92 -9.93 -26.60
C PRO A 68 -7.83 -8.42 -26.29
N SER A 69 -8.76 -7.91 -25.47
CA SER A 69 -8.82 -6.52 -25.04
C SER A 69 -8.07 -6.25 -23.73
N LEU A 70 -7.25 -7.18 -23.21
CA LEU A 70 -6.53 -7.01 -21.96
C LEU A 70 -5.76 -5.69 -21.91
N THR A 71 -5.95 -4.96 -20.81
CA THR A 71 -5.11 -3.84 -20.40
C THR A 71 -4.33 -4.26 -19.15
N TYR A 72 -3.01 -4.21 -19.24
CA TYR A 72 -2.11 -4.58 -18.15
C TYR A 72 -1.30 -3.35 -17.70
N VAL A 73 -1.34 -3.02 -16.41
CA VAL A 73 -0.52 -1.97 -15.83
C VAL A 73 0.58 -2.62 -15.01
N THR A 74 1.83 -2.38 -15.38
CA THR A 74 3.00 -2.94 -14.71
C THR A 74 3.35 -2.19 -13.42
N GLU A 75 4.24 -2.75 -12.63
CA GLU A 75 4.82 -2.13 -11.42
C GLU A 75 5.57 -0.83 -11.71
N ASP A 76 6.08 -0.65 -12.93
CA ASP A 76 6.74 0.57 -13.41
C ASP A 76 5.77 1.60 -13.98
N ASN A 77 4.45 1.36 -13.78
CA ASN A 77 3.39 2.24 -14.27
C ASN A 77 3.29 2.33 -15.80
N GLU A 78 3.74 1.32 -16.52
CA GLU A 78 3.54 1.20 -17.95
C GLU A 78 2.19 0.54 -18.24
N VAL A 79 1.47 1.05 -19.25
CA VAL A 79 0.22 0.46 -19.73
C VAL A 79 0.50 -0.37 -20.95
N LYS A 80 0.29 -1.68 -20.87
CA LYS A 80 0.54 -2.65 -21.94
C LYS A 80 -0.76 -3.27 -22.45
N SER A 81 -0.86 -3.41 -23.75
CA SER A 81 -1.84 -4.27 -24.39
C SER A 81 -1.44 -5.73 -24.22
N ARG A 82 -2.40 -6.65 -24.47
CA ARG A 82 -2.13 -8.09 -24.52
C ARG A 82 -0.97 -8.44 -25.47
N ALA A 83 -0.95 -7.84 -26.65
CA ALA A 83 0.10 -8.12 -27.63
C ALA A 83 1.49 -7.73 -27.12
N GLN A 84 1.62 -6.53 -26.54
CA GLN A 84 2.89 -6.05 -25.98
C GLN A 84 3.36 -6.95 -24.82
N LEU A 85 2.45 -7.32 -23.90
CA LEU A 85 2.77 -8.22 -22.81
C LEU A 85 3.30 -9.57 -23.31
N LEU A 86 2.60 -10.17 -24.29
CA LEU A 86 3.00 -11.44 -24.85
C LEU A 86 4.33 -11.38 -25.64
N ASP A 87 4.65 -10.27 -26.28
CA ASP A 87 5.91 -10.09 -27.01
C ASP A 87 7.12 -9.94 -26.08
N GLU A 88 6.91 -9.51 -24.85
CA GLU A 88 7.93 -9.39 -23.83
C GLU A 88 8.21 -10.69 -23.06
N MET A 89 7.32 -11.68 -23.17
CA MET A 89 7.49 -13.00 -22.56
C MET A 89 8.57 -13.81 -23.28
N LYS A 90 9.82 -13.50 -22.97
CA LYS A 90 11.01 -14.20 -23.50
C LYS A 90 11.60 -15.11 -22.44
N PRO A 91 12.29 -16.18 -22.81
CA PRO A 91 13.00 -17.01 -21.85
C PRO A 91 13.89 -16.19 -20.91
N LEU A 92 13.98 -16.59 -19.65
CA LEU A 92 14.90 -15.96 -18.73
C LEU A 92 16.35 -16.05 -19.23
N PRO A 93 17.19 -15.05 -18.98
CA PRO A 93 18.62 -15.13 -19.26
C PRO A 93 19.26 -16.34 -18.58
N ALA A 94 20.32 -16.86 -19.16
CA ALA A 94 21.10 -17.94 -18.52
C ALA A 94 21.60 -17.49 -17.15
N GLY A 95 21.46 -18.36 -16.14
CA GLY A 95 21.82 -18.03 -14.75
C GLY A 95 20.73 -17.31 -13.96
N SER A 96 19.55 -17.09 -14.57
CA SER A 96 18.38 -16.54 -13.88
C SER A 96 17.35 -17.64 -13.63
N SER A 97 16.73 -17.63 -12.46
CA SER A 97 15.62 -18.49 -12.07
C SER A 97 14.75 -17.77 -11.05
N GLY A 98 13.50 -18.21 -10.87
CA GLY A 98 12.63 -17.61 -9.87
C GLY A 98 11.30 -18.35 -9.74
N TRP A 99 10.57 -17.99 -8.69
CA TRP A 99 9.20 -18.44 -8.46
C TRP A 99 8.41 -17.33 -7.79
N ILE A 100 7.09 -17.36 -7.96
CA ILE A 100 6.16 -16.41 -7.36
C ILE A 100 5.05 -17.19 -6.65
N VAL A 101 4.75 -16.84 -5.41
CA VAL A 101 3.64 -17.41 -4.65
C VAL A 101 2.53 -16.39 -4.52
N VAL A 102 1.29 -16.79 -4.84
CA VAL A 102 0.10 -15.97 -4.62
C VAL A 102 -0.39 -16.13 -3.19
N GLU A 103 -0.37 -15.06 -2.44
CA GLU A 103 -0.81 -14.96 -1.06
C GLU A 103 -2.00 -14.01 -0.90
N GLU A 104 -2.68 -14.04 0.24
CA GLU A 104 -3.79 -13.14 0.60
C GLU A 104 -4.85 -12.97 -0.51
N PHE A 105 -5.12 -14.03 -1.25
CA PHE A 105 -6.05 -13.98 -2.37
C PHE A 105 -7.48 -13.68 -1.90
N ARG A 106 -8.11 -12.71 -2.55
CA ARG A 106 -9.51 -12.32 -2.33
C ARG A 106 -10.22 -12.21 -3.66
N CYS A 107 -11.49 -12.60 -3.70
CA CYS A 107 -12.32 -12.56 -4.89
C CYS A 107 -13.70 -12.01 -4.53
N THR A 108 -14.19 -11.08 -5.33
CA THR A 108 -15.59 -10.64 -5.32
C THR A 108 -16.22 -10.98 -6.67
N ASP A 109 -17.22 -11.84 -6.66
CA ASP A 109 -17.97 -12.31 -7.84
C ASP A 109 -19.23 -11.46 -8.05
N PHE A 110 -19.33 -10.83 -9.22
CA PHE A 110 -20.47 -10.02 -9.67
C PHE A 110 -21.35 -10.75 -10.70
N GLY A 111 -21.18 -12.06 -10.87
CA GLY A 111 -21.94 -12.89 -11.80
C GLY A 111 -21.28 -13.04 -13.16
N GLY A 112 -21.15 -11.98 -13.95
CA GLY A 112 -20.46 -11.99 -15.26
C GLY A 112 -19.02 -11.49 -15.21
N PHE A 113 -18.66 -10.85 -14.09
CA PHE A 113 -17.33 -10.32 -13.81
C PHE A 113 -16.92 -10.69 -12.38
N ALA A 114 -15.62 -10.77 -12.17
CA ALA A 114 -15.05 -10.91 -10.84
C ALA A 114 -13.84 -9.98 -10.70
N VAL A 115 -13.66 -9.45 -9.50
CA VAL A 115 -12.46 -8.68 -9.14
C VAL A 115 -11.69 -9.49 -8.11
N THR A 116 -10.39 -9.65 -8.36
CA THR A 116 -9.48 -10.33 -7.44
C THR A 116 -8.38 -9.40 -6.98
N THR A 117 -7.92 -9.59 -5.75
CA THR A 117 -6.73 -8.94 -5.21
C THR A 117 -5.88 -9.98 -4.51
N TYR A 118 -4.55 -9.83 -4.58
CA TYR A 118 -3.61 -10.80 -4.01
C TYR A 118 -2.25 -10.16 -3.79
N ILE A 119 -1.40 -10.86 -3.07
CA ILE A 119 0.03 -10.56 -2.98
C ILE A 119 0.77 -11.57 -3.84
N MET A 120 1.76 -11.12 -4.59
CA MET A 120 2.79 -11.92 -5.21
C MET A 120 4.04 -11.82 -4.34
N ASP A 121 4.50 -12.95 -3.83
CA ASP A 121 5.75 -13.09 -3.10
C ASP A 121 6.77 -13.70 -4.06
N GLU A 122 7.67 -12.87 -4.60
CA GLU A 122 8.59 -13.21 -5.66
C GLU A 122 9.99 -13.44 -5.12
N HIS A 123 10.58 -14.55 -5.51
CA HIS A 123 11.96 -14.89 -5.26
C HIS A 123 12.68 -15.12 -6.58
N GLU A 124 13.75 -14.41 -6.81
CA GLU A 124 14.58 -14.55 -8.01
C GLU A 124 16.04 -14.79 -7.65
N THR A 125 16.73 -15.50 -8.52
CA THR A 125 18.19 -15.60 -8.52
C THR A 125 18.67 -15.11 -9.88
N ILE A 126 19.53 -14.09 -9.89
CA ILE A 126 20.14 -13.52 -11.08
C ILE A 126 21.65 -13.60 -10.94
N GLU A 127 22.30 -14.40 -11.77
CA GLU A 127 23.76 -14.60 -11.74
C GLU A 127 24.30 -14.92 -10.35
N GLY A 128 23.52 -15.67 -9.54
CA GLY A 128 23.87 -16.07 -8.17
C GLY A 128 23.50 -15.04 -7.09
N HIS A 129 22.89 -13.91 -7.44
CA HIS A 129 22.34 -12.94 -6.48
C HIS A 129 20.87 -13.22 -6.24
N GLU A 130 20.49 -13.33 -4.96
CA GLU A 130 19.10 -13.52 -4.55
C GLU A 130 18.39 -12.18 -4.44
N LEU A 131 17.20 -12.10 -5.04
CA LEU A 131 16.28 -10.98 -4.94
C LEU A 131 14.96 -11.48 -4.37
N HIS A 132 14.37 -10.66 -3.52
CA HIS A 132 13.03 -10.89 -2.97
C HIS A 132 12.22 -9.61 -3.09
N ALA A 133 11.07 -9.71 -3.73
CA ALA A 133 10.16 -8.60 -3.92
C ALA A 133 8.73 -9.04 -3.62
N ARG A 134 7.90 -8.09 -3.21
CA ARG A 134 6.47 -8.32 -3.01
C ARG A 134 5.68 -7.30 -3.81
N TYR A 135 4.62 -7.79 -4.44
CA TYR A 135 3.74 -6.97 -5.26
C TYR A 135 2.29 -7.17 -4.83
N ARG A 136 1.47 -6.16 -5.03
CA ARG A 136 0.01 -6.29 -4.95
C ARG A 136 -0.56 -6.31 -6.34
N GLY A 137 -1.26 -7.40 -6.66
CA GLY A 137 -2.04 -7.55 -7.88
C GLY A 137 -3.50 -7.21 -7.66
N SER A 138 -4.15 -6.67 -8.68
CA SER A 138 -5.58 -6.48 -8.77
C SER A 138 -6.05 -6.78 -10.19
N ASP A 139 -6.90 -7.78 -10.34
CA ASP A 139 -7.36 -8.26 -11.63
C ASP A 139 -8.87 -8.12 -11.78
N THR A 140 -9.30 -7.88 -13.01
CA THR A 140 -10.70 -7.98 -13.42
C THR A 140 -10.86 -9.12 -14.42
N TRP A 141 -11.75 -10.04 -14.10
CA TRP A 141 -12.05 -11.22 -14.88
C TRP A 141 -13.45 -11.13 -15.47
N ARG A 142 -13.62 -11.61 -16.69
CA ARG A 142 -14.90 -11.72 -17.39
C ARG A 142 -15.22 -13.20 -17.60
N ALA A 143 -16.45 -13.60 -17.25
CA ALA A 143 -16.94 -14.93 -17.58
C ALA A 143 -17.28 -15.02 -19.06
N THR A 144 -16.86 -16.10 -19.73
CA THR A 144 -17.18 -16.44 -21.11
C THR A 144 -17.68 -17.88 -21.19
N ALA A 145 -18.11 -18.30 -22.37
CA ALA A 145 -18.52 -19.70 -22.58
C ALA A 145 -17.35 -20.69 -22.40
N GLU A 146 -16.11 -20.25 -22.65
CA GLU A 146 -14.92 -21.08 -22.50
C GLU A 146 -14.25 -20.92 -21.12
N GLY A 147 -14.86 -20.19 -20.19
CA GLY A 147 -14.32 -19.94 -18.84
C GLY A 147 -13.99 -18.47 -18.58
N TRP A 148 -13.20 -18.23 -17.55
CA TRP A 148 -12.82 -16.87 -17.15
C TRP A 148 -11.68 -16.32 -18.00
N ARG A 149 -11.79 -15.04 -18.40
CA ARG A 149 -10.76 -14.30 -19.16
C ARG A 149 -10.37 -13.03 -18.38
N LEU A 150 -9.08 -12.81 -18.28
CA LEU A 150 -8.49 -11.60 -17.67
C LEU A 150 -8.64 -10.42 -18.63
N VAL A 151 -9.39 -9.39 -18.24
CA VAL A 151 -9.65 -8.20 -19.08
C VAL A 151 -8.87 -6.97 -18.61
N ALA A 152 -8.51 -6.91 -17.34
CA ALA A 152 -7.63 -5.88 -16.81
C ALA A 152 -6.81 -6.46 -15.65
N ALA A 153 -5.55 -6.05 -15.57
CA ALA A 153 -4.66 -6.37 -14.48
C ALA A 153 -3.83 -5.14 -14.11
N GLN A 154 -3.56 -4.99 -12.85
CA GLN A 154 -2.65 -3.97 -12.34
C GLN A 154 -1.77 -4.56 -11.26
N VAL A 155 -0.49 -4.30 -11.38
CA VAL A 155 0.54 -4.71 -10.43
C VAL A 155 1.29 -3.49 -9.96
N TYR A 156 1.62 -3.43 -8.68
CA TYR A 156 2.55 -2.44 -8.16
C TYR A 156 3.39 -3.04 -7.03
N ALA A 157 4.66 -2.66 -7.01
CA ALA A 157 5.59 -3.10 -5.99
C ALA A 157 5.15 -2.62 -4.61
N ILE A 158 5.21 -3.50 -3.62
CA ILE A 158 5.03 -3.14 -2.22
C ILE A 158 6.39 -2.66 -1.72
N PRO A 159 6.55 -1.35 -1.49
CA PRO A 159 7.83 -0.84 -1.05
C PRO A 159 8.13 -1.33 0.37
N LEU A 160 9.38 -1.73 0.60
CA LEU A 160 9.87 -2.12 1.91
C LEU A 160 10.44 -0.92 2.66
N ASP A 161 10.38 -0.96 3.99
CA ASP A 161 11.16 -0.04 4.79
C ASP A 161 12.66 -0.24 4.50
N PRO A 162 13.47 0.83 4.45
CA PRO A 162 14.91 0.69 4.27
C PRO A 162 15.53 0.00 5.48
N PRO A 163 16.71 -0.61 5.31
CA PRO A 163 17.47 -1.14 6.43
C PRO A 163 17.83 -0.02 7.40
N ARG A 164 17.76 -0.32 8.68
CA ARG A 164 18.22 0.58 9.71
C ARG A 164 19.74 0.71 9.64
N GLY A 165 20.22 1.95 9.53
CA GLY A 165 21.64 2.29 9.48
C GLY A 165 22.07 3.21 10.62
N GLY A 166 23.20 3.89 10.46
CA GLY A 166 23.75 4.85 11.42
C GLY A 166 23.38 6.29 11.11
N ALA A 167 23.09 7.09 12.15
CA ALA A 167 22.96 8.54 12.02
C ALA A 167 24.36 9.21 11.89
N ALA A 168 24.44 10.35 11.20
CA ALA A 168 25.67 11.12 11.02
C ALA A 168 26.18 11.79 12.30
N ALA A 169 25.31 11.94 13.31
CA ALA A 169 25.61 12.56 14.59
C ALA A 169 24.87 11.87 15.72
N ALA A 170 25.15 12.30 16.97
CA ALA A 170 24.37 11.85 18.12
C ALA A 170 22.89 12.19 17.93
N LEU A 171 22.01 11.28 18.31
CA LEU A 171 20.55 11.47 18.12
C LEU A 171 20.03 12.72 18.85
N ALA A 172 20.68 13.12 19.94
CA ALA A 172 20.36 14.35 20.67
C ALA A 172 20.49 15.61 19.80
N ASP A 173 21.37 15.62 18.81
CA ASP A 173 21.59 16.78 17.93
C ASP A 173 20.38 17.08 17.04
N TYR A 174 19.58 16.07 16.76
CA TYR A 174 18.35 16.20 15.97
C TYR A 174 17.14 16.60 16.82
N ALA A 175 17.24 16.51 18.15
CA ALA A 175 16.16 16.88 19.04
C ALA A 175 15.91 18.39 19.02
N GLY A 176 14.64 18.80 19.06
CA GLY A 176 14.24 20.19 19.04
C GLY A 176 12.82 20.43 18.53
N THR A 177 12.43 21.69 18.49
CA THR A 177 11.15 22.10 17.91
C THR A 177 11.38 22.60 16.49
N TYR A 178 10.53 22.16 15.58
CA TYR A 178 10.58 22.50 14.16
C TYR A 178 9.26 23.09 13.70
N SER A 179 9.31 24.10 12.86
CA SER A 179 8.14 24.80 12.33
C SER A 179 8.08 24.65 10.81
N LEU A 180 6.93 24.24 10.29
CA LEU A 180 6.59 24.27 8.87
C LEU A 180 5.97 25.63 8.52
N SER A 181 5.21 26.21 9.45
CA SER A 181 4.55 27.51 9.33
C SER A 181 4.35 28.13 10.70
N ALA A 182 3.77 29.33 10.76
CA ALA A 182 3.47 30.00 12.04
C ALA A 182 2.58 29.16 12.97
N ILE A 183 1.71 28.32 12.41
CA ILE A 183 0.71 27.54 13.16
C ILE A 183 1.04 26.04 13.22
N THR A 184 1.99 25.56 12.41
CA THR A 184 2.32 24.12 12.34
C THR A 184 3.71 23.89 12.90
N ARG A 185 3.75 23.22 14.06
CA ARG A 185 4.99 22.87 14.76
C ARG A 185 5.04 21.39 15.08
N GLN A 186 6.25 20.89 15.26
CA GLN A 186 6.54 19.52 15.64
C GLN A 186 7.72 19.51 16.58
N THR A 187 7.67 18.69 17.62
CA THR A 187 8.81 18.44 18.52
C THR A 187 9.41 17.10 18.15
N ILE A 188 10.74 17.05 18.06
CA ILE A 188 11.49 15.82 17.90
C ILE A 188 12.31 15.63 19.17
N ARG A 189 12.21 14.46 19.78
CA ARG A 189 13.01 14.09 20.96
C ARG A 189 13.74 12.78 20.70
N GLN A 190 14.85 12.59 21.38
CA GLN A 190 15.49 11.28 21.44
C GLN A 190 14.75 10.40 22.44
N ASP A 191 14.62 9.12 22.10
CA ASP A 191 14.08 8.08 22.96
C ASP A 191 14.93 6.81 22.76
N GLY A 192 15.86 6.59 23.68
CA GLY A 192 16.82 5.50 23.54
C GLY A 192 17.65 5.63 22.26
N ASP A 193 17.52 4.65 21.38
CA ASP A 193 18.28 4.48 20.13
C ASP A 193 17.56 5.01 18.88
N HIS A 194 16.50 5.79 19.06
CA HIS A 194 15.69 6.36 17.98
C HIS A 194 15.20 7.78 18.32
N LEU A 195 14.55 8.41 17.35
CA LEU A 195 13.87 9.68 17.54
C LEU A 195 12.36 9.48 17.55
N VAL A 196 11.66 10.31 18.29
CA VAL A 196 10.19 10.39 18.28
C VAL A 196 9.77 11.79 17.88
N ALA A 197 8.92 11.88 16.86
CA ALA A 197 8.37 13.12 16.37
C ALA A 197 6.92 13.27 16.80
N GLU A 198 6.61 14.37 17.49
CA GLU A 198 5.32 14.63 18.12
C GLU A 198 4.69 15.90 17.56
N ARG A 199 3.41 15.82 17.22
CA ARG A 199 2.58 16.94 16.78
C ARG A 199 1.29 16.98 17.57
N PRO A 200 0.79 18.15 17.98
CA PRO A 200 -0.52 18.26 18.62
C PRO A 200 -1.62 17.61 17.78
N GLY A 201 -2.43 16.77 18.43
CA GLY A 201 -3.55 16.09 17.79
C GLY A 201 -3.20 14.94 16.83
N ARG A 202 -1.94 14.46 16.85
CA ARG A 202 -1.51 13.28 16.09
C ARG A 202 -0.76 12.30 16.94
N ALA A 203 -0.82 11.02 16.59
CA ALA A 203 0.00 10.01 17.23
C ALA A 203 1.49 10.31 17.02
N PRO A 204 2.34 10.04 18.02
CA PRO A 204 3.79 10.14 17.88
C PRO A 204 4.29 9.24 16.73
N GLN A 205 5.31 9.69 16.02
CA GLN A 205 5.93 8.94 14.93
C GLN A 205 7.34 8.52 15.34
N LEU A 206 7.63 7.25 15.24
CA LEU A 206 8.96 6.70 15.38
C LEU A 206 9.80 7.08 14.16
N LEU A 207 11.04 7.53 14.38
CA LEU A 207 12.01 7.84 13.34
C LEU A 207 13.26 7.00 13.57
N LEU A 208 13.56 6.12 12.63
CA LEU A 208 14.76 5.31 12.62
C LEU A 208 15.79 5.88 11.64
N PRO A 209 17.10 5.88 11.98
CA PRO A 209 18.11 6.28 11.03
C PRO A 209 18.22 5.27 9.88
N GLU A 210 18.28 5.78 8.66
CA GLU A 210 18.59 5.01 7.45
C GLU A 210 20.08 5.13 7.13
N SER A 211 20.56 6.33 6.93
CA SER A 211 21.98 6.63 6.76
C SER A 211 22.24 8.14 6.93
N GLY A 212 23.34 8.51 7.58
CA GLY A 212 23.69 9.90 7.73
C GLY A 212 22.60 10.73 8.41
N ASP A 213 22.16 11.80 7.75
CA ASP A 213 21.10 12.68 8.24
C ASP A 213 19.69 12.26 7.73
N VAL A 214 19.55 11.06 7.16
CA VAL A 214 18.29 10.52 6.62
C VAL A 214 17.66 9.58 7.61
N PHE A 215 16.38 9.82 7.90
CA PHE A 215 15.53 9.01 8.79
C PHE A 215 14.26 8.59 8.07
N PHE A 216 13.71 7.45 8.47
CA PHE A 216 12.42 6.96 7.99
C PHE A 216 11.46 6.66 9.15
N THR A 217 10.18 6.58 8.85
CA THR A 217 9.13 6.11 9.75
C THR A 217 8.74 4.70 9.34
N PRO A 218 8.88 3.68 10.21
CA PRO A 218 8.45 2.31 9.90
C PRO A 218 7.02 2.24 9.40
N GLY A 219 6.78 1.44 8.36
CA GLY A 219 5.49 1.34 7.68
C GLY A 219 5.17 2.49 6.72
N HIS A 220 6.11 3.43 6.51
CA HIS A 220 6.00 4.54 5.57
C HIS A 220 7.19 4.58 4.59
N PRO A 221 7.41 3.53 3.81
CA PRO A 221 8.64 3.33 3.02
C PRO A 221 8.86 4.39 1.94
N ARG A 222 7.83 5.14 1.55
CA ARG A 222 7.93 6.23 0.55
C ARG A 222 8.25 7.59 1.15
N SER A 223 8.39 7.67 2.48
CA SER A 223 8.66 8.93 3.17
C SER A 223 10.05 8.94 3.79
N ARG A 224 10.76 10.05 3.68
CA ARG A 224 12.05 10.28 4.32
C ARG A 224 12.05 11.60 5.03
N ARG A 225 12.71 11.66 6.19
CA ARG A 225 13.04 12.87 6.88
C ARG A 225 14.53 13.10 6.75
N ILE A 226 14.91 14.13 6.00
CA ILE A 226 16.29 14.47 5.66
C ILE A 226 16.64 15.71 6.47
N PHE A 227 17.46 15.56 7.51
CA PHE A 227 17.88 16.70 8.30
C PHE A 227 18.88 17.55 7.53
N LEU A 228 18.74 18.85 7.66
CA LEU A 228 19.51 19.86 6.96
C LEU A 228 20.42 20.56 7.97
N ARG A 229 21.68 20.74 7.60
CA ARG A 229 22.66 21.41 8.43
C ARG A 229 22.97 22.82 7.93
N SER A 230 23.22 23.71 8.85
CA SER A 230 23.81 25.04 8.59
C SER A 230 25.31 24.94 8.32
N ALA A 231 25.90 26.02 7.91
CA ALA A 231 27.36 26.10 7.60
C ALA A 231 28.26 25.73 8.79
N ASP A 232 27.79 25.91 10.02
CA ASP A 232 28.48 25.53 11.26
C ASP A 232 28.26 24.04 11.66
N GLY A 233 27.60 23.25 10.79
CA GLY A 233 27.35 21.82 10.99
C GLY A 233 26.17 21.49 11.90
N ARG A 234 25.46 22.47 12.46
CA ARG A 234 24.30 22.25 13.31
C ARG A 234 23.06 21.91 12.50
N VAL A 235 22.18 21.08 13.06
CA VAL A 235 20.88 20.81 12.45
C VAL A 235 20.02 22.08 12.46
N ALA A 236 19.73 22.60 11.27
CA ALA A 236 18.96 23.83 11.06
C ALA A 236 17.49 23.57 10.70
N GLY A 237 17.17 22.36 10.28
CA GLY A 237 15.83 21.98 9.86
C GLY A 237 15.79 20.58 9.31
N PHE A 238 14.69 20.24 8.63
CA PHE A 238 14.59 19.02 7.84
C PHE A 238 13.65 19.20 6.66
N ALA A 239 13.88 18.40 5.62
CA ALA A 239 12.93 18.16 4.54
C ALA A 239 12.15 16.87 4.85
N ASP A 240 10.82 16.97 4.94
CA ASP A 240 9.92 15.83 4.99
C ASP A 240 9.57 15.48 3.54
N ARG A 241 10.31 14.54 2.94
CA ARG A 241 10.18 14.12 1.55
C ARG A 241 9.10 13.09 1.41
N ARG A 242 8.15 13.36 0.52
CA ARG A 242 7.06 12.46 0.16
C ARG A 242 6.88 12.49 -1.34
N GLU A 243 6.91 11.32 -1.96
CA GLU A 243 6.67 11.19 -3.42
C GLU A 243 7.49 12.19 -4.26
N GLY A 244 8.73 12.44 -3.86
CA GLY A 244 9.62 13.39 -4.54
C GLY A 244 9.40 14.88 -4.21
N THR A 245 8.45 15.21 -3.33
CA THR A 245 8.18 16.59 -2.90
C THR A 245 8.64 16.83 -1.46
N ASP A 246 9.29 17.95 -1.21
CA ASP A 246 9.85 18.30 0.08
C ASP A 246 9.00 19.36 0.81
N LEU A 247 8.54 19.03 2.02
CA LEU A 247 8.04 19.98 2.99
C LEU A 247 9.18 20.40 3.90
N LYS A 248 9.64 21.64 3.80
CA LYS A 248 10.79 22.15 4.54
C LYS A 248 10.39 22.67 5.91
N TRP A 249 10.96 22.09 6.95
CA TRP A 249 10.79 22.48 8.34
C TRP A 249 12.03 23.18 8.82
N THR A 250 11.86 24.29 9.52
CA THR A 250 12.96 25.06 10.11
C THR A 250 13.01 24.83 11.61
N ARG A 251 14.19 24.59 12.15
CA ARG A 251 14.39 24.45 13.59
C ARG A 251 14.15 25.78 14.28
N ALA A 252 13.32 25.78 15.32
CA ALA A 252 13.07 26.96 16.13
C ALA A 252 14.32 27.26 16.99
N PRO A 253 14.65 28.54 17.26
CA PRO A 253 15.64 28.89 18.27
C PRO A 253 15.35 28.23 19.62
N ALA A 254 16.38 27.92 20.38
CA ALA A 254 16.26 27.25 21.69
C ALA A 254 15.35 28.02 22.67
N ASP A 255 15.27 29.34 22.53
CA ASP A 255 14.49 30.21 23.41
C ASP A 255 13.02 30.41 23.01
N ALA A 256 12.58 29.77 21.91
CA ALA A 256 11.18 29.79 21.51
C ALA A 256 10.35 28.80 22.32
N THR A 257 10.31 28.97 23.63
CA THR A 257 9.39 28.25 24.55
C THR A 257 7.96 28.48 24.08
N ALA A 258 7.14 27.43 24.12
CA ALA A 258 5.74 27.44 23.70
C ALA A 258 5.00 28.69 24.20
N PRO A 259 4.10 29.31 23.39
CA PRO A 259 3.28 30.39 23.89
C PRO A 259 2.51 29.90 25.12
N GLN A 260 2.84 30.47 26.28
CA GLN A 260 2.05 30.29 27.48
C GLN A 260 0.62 30.68 27.11
N ALA A 261 -0.31 29.76 27.24
CA ALA A 261 -1.72 30.05 27.23
C ALA A 261 -1.96 31.11 28.30
N ARG A 262 -2.09 32.38 27.91
CA ARG A 262 -2.54 33.44 28.83
C ARG A 262 -3.91 33.04 29.29
N GLY A 263 -3.98 32.56 30.53
CA GLY A 263 -5.21 32.32 31.25
C GLY A 263 -6.03 33.62 31.25
N ARG A 264 -7.07 33.66 30.49
CA ARG A 264 -8.17 34.58 30.75
C ARG A 264 -9.00 33.97 31.88
N HIS A 265 -8.73 34.42 33.08
CA HIS A 265 -9.75 34.36 34.11
C HIS A 265 -10.88 35.31 33.69
N SER A 266 -11.96 34.77 33.31
CA SER A 266 -13.27 35.45 33.43
C SER A 266 -14.26 34.45 33.99
N SER A 267 -14.54 34.72 35.28
CA SER A 267 -15.65 34.23 36.05
C SER A 267 -16.97 34.56 35.34
N GLY A 268 -17.83 33.57 35.16
CA GLY A 268 -19.15 33.77 34.57
C GLY A 268 -19.88 32.43 34.55
N ALA A 269 -20.56 32.11 35.61
CA ALA A 269 -21.51 31.00 35.68
C ALA A 269 -22.72 31.31 34.79
N LEU A 270 -23.25 30.30 34.10
CA LEU A 270 -24.67 29.95 34.04
C LEU A 270 -24.99 28.79 33.11
N ALA A 271 -25.56 27.76 33.71
CA ALA A 271 -26.65 26.90 33.24
C ALA A 271 -26.54 26.08 31.96
N ALA A 272 -26.59 24.78 32.20
CA ALA A 272 -27.23 23.66 31.52
C ALA A 272 -28.02 23.88 30.26
N GLU A 273 -27.75 23.02 29.27
CA GLU A 273 -28.73 22.12 28.63
C GLU A 273 -28.02 21.26 27.59
N ASP A 274 -28.13 19.93 27.76
CA ASP A 274 -27.88 18.91 26.76
C ASP A 274 -29.15 18.79 25.89
N PRO A 275 -29.12 18.52 24.60
CA PRO A 275 -29.15 17.13 24.18
C PRO A 275 -28.42 16.82 22.85
N GLY A 276 -27.80 15.66 22.85
CA GLY A 276 -27.82 14.59 21.87
C GLY A 276 -27.71 14.86 20.36
N LEU A 277 -26.87 14.07 19.74
CA LEU A 277 -27.03 13.33 18.47
C LEU A 277 -25.78 13.32 17.58
N SER A 278 -25.28 12.09 17.49
CA SER A 278 -24.90 11.35 16.26
C SER A 278 -23.86 11.92 15.28
N SER A 279 -22.82 11.11 15.17
CA SER A 279 -22.18 10.50 13.96
C SER A 279 -22.40 11.21 12.63
N GLU A 280 -21.31 11.35 11.92
CA GLU A 280 -21.08 11.02 10.53
C GLU A 280 -19.92 11.82 9.96
N GLY A 281 -18.88 11.16 9.45
CA GLY A 281 -18.70 10.99 8.03
C GLY A 281 -17.87 12.11 7.40
N SER A 282 -16.55 12.02 7.46
CA SER A 282 -15.67 12.93 6.69
C SER A 282 -15.38 12.35 5.31
N ALA A 283 -16.12 12.85 4.32
CA ALA A 283 -15.74 12.79 2.92
C ALA A 283 -14.91 14.04 2.59
N PHE A 284 -13.67 13.87 2.17
CA PHE A 284 -12.87 14.95 1.58
C PHE A 284 -12.61 14.61 0.11
N LEU A 285 -13.48 15.11 -0.75
CA LEU A 285 -13.25 15.24 -2.19
C LEU A 285 -13.22 16.73 -2.51
N GLY A 286 -12.03 17.28 -2.64
CA GLY A 286 -11.80 18.60 -3.23
C GLY A 286 -11.44 18.44 -4.70
N ARG A 287 -12.40 18.74 -5.59
CA ARG A 287 -12.14 19.01 -7.00
C ARG A 287 -11.49 20.39 -7.10
N GLU A 288 -10.40 20.48 -7.83
CA GLU A 288 -10.11 21.71 -8.58
C GLU A 288 -9.61 21.36 -9.98
N GLN A 289 -10.28 21.96 -10.92
CA GLN A 289 -10.01 21.95 -12.35
C GLN A 289 -8.74 22.77 -12.62
N VAL A 290 -7.86 22.27 -13.47
CA VAL A 290 -6.88 23.11 -14.14
C VAL A 290 -7.13 23.04 -15.63
N HIS A 291 -7.53 24.18 -16.15
CA HIS A 291 -7.68 24.53 -17.55
C HIS A 291 -6.34 24.50 -18.28
N GLY A 292 -6.43 24.15 -19.53
CA GLY A 292 -5.42 23.92 -20.50
C GLY A 292 -4.39 25.02 -20.75
N ALA A 293 -3.28 24.57 -21.29
CA ALA A 293 -2.46 25.34 -22.19
C ALA A 293 -1.89 24.42 -23.26
N ARG A 294 -2.56 24.41 -24.42
CA ARG A 294 -1.94 24.05 -25.68
C ARG A 294 -0.79 25.02 -25.96
N ARG A 295 0.38 24.53 -26.24
CA ARG A 295 1.36 25.19 -27.10
C ARG A 295 1.89 24.24 -28.15
N THR A 296 1.45 24.52 -29.32
CA THR A 296 2.01 24.20 -30.63
C THR A 296 3.51 24.52 -30.67
N LEU A 297 4.33 23.60 -31.10
CA LEU A 297 5.62 23.90 -31.71
C LEU A 297 5.65 23.17 -33.06
N GLU A 298 5.45 23.97 -34.07
CA GLU A 298 5.76 23.64 -35.48
C GLU A 298 7.29 23.68 -35.68
N ARG A 299 7.75 22.73 -36.48
CA ARG A 299 8.80 22.76 -37.50
C ARG A 299 10.07 23.57 -37.24
N GLU A 300 11.22 22.93 -37.38
CA GLU A 300 12.12 23.10 -38.53
C GLU A 300 13.34 22.17 -38.45
N GLN A 301 13.58 21.58 -39.59
CA GLN A 301 14.75 20.96 -40.23
C GLN A 301 15.11 19.54 -39.83
#